data_fff1d5c7110c5df1f88c341e44b9388f
#
_entry.id   fff1d5c7110c5df1f88c341e44b9388f
#
_cell.length_a   1.000
_cell.length_b   1.000
_cell.length_c   1.000
_cell.angle_alpha   90.00
_cell.angle_beta   90.00
_cell.angle_gamma   90.00
#
_symmetry.space_group_name_H-M   'P 1'
#
loop_
_entity.id
_entity.type
_entity.pdbx_description
1 polymer ?
#
loop_
_entity_poly.entity_id
_entity_poly.type
_entity_poly.pdbx_seq_one_letter_code
_entity_poly.pdbx_strand_id
1 'polypeptide(L)'
;MPTPSFKTHPDTGLLILRLGLGAILLFHGIYKATHGVAWIAGPLAKHGLPAWMMYGVYIAEIIAPVMLIFGLWTRIAGLIIAFDMVMAIYLVRWGDIGKVNPMGGAWAIEVEMLFLTMALTLALAGGGRYGLTKS
;
A
#
# COMPACT_ATOMS: atom_id res chain seq x y z
N MET A 1 35.53 19.69 -15.65
CA MET A 1 34.22 20.31 -15.96
C MET A 1 33.26 19.99 -14.82
N PRO A 2 32.65 21.00 -14.23
CA PRO A 2 31.60 20.72 -13.25
C PRO A 2 30.41 20.07 -13.94
N THR A 3 29.90 18.98 -13.34
CA THR A 3 28.65 18.35 -13.80
C THR A 3 27.48 19.30 -13.57
N PRO A 4 26.50 19.37 -14.50
CA PRO A 4 25.32 20.19 -14.27
C PRO A 4 24.63 19.75 -12.98
N SER A 5 24.37 20.67 -12.07
CA SER A 5 23.61 20.34 -10.85
C SER A 5 22.13 20.58 -11.14
N PHE A 6 21.36 19.52 -11.04
CA PHE A 6 19.90 19.61 -11.13
C PHE A 6 19.33 19.85 -9.75
N LYS A 7 18.41 20.82 -9.62
CA LYS A 7 17.64 20.97 -8.40
C LYS A 7 16.77 19.74 -8.20
N THR A 8 16.89 19.14 -7.00
CA THR A 8 16.04 18.01 -6.63
C THR A 8 14.97 18.49 -5.64
N HIS A 9 13.83 17.86 -5.67
CA HIS A 9 12.69 18.18 -4.81
C HIS A 9 12.17 16.92 -4.12
N PRO A 10 12.98 16.30 -3.22
CA PRO A 10 12.60 15.04 -2.61
C PRO A 10 11.34 15.15 -1.73
N ASP A 11 11.16 16.26 -1.03
CA ASP A 11 9.97 16.45 -0.18
C ASP A 11 8.69 16.56 -1.00
N THR A 12 8.75 17.24 -2.14
CA THR A 12 7.61 17.32 -3.07
C THR A 12 7.31 15.95 -3.68
N GLY A 13 8.35 15.21 -4.06
CA GLY A 13 8.19 13.85 -4.57
C GLY A 13 7.53 12.92 -3.55
N LEU A 14 7.95 12.99 -2.30
CA LEU A 14 7.35 12.20 -1.21
C LEU A 14 5.90 12.62 -0.95
N LEU A 15 5.58 13.90 -1.04
CA LEU A 15 4.21 14.39 -0.92
C LEU A 15 3.32 13.79 -2.01
N ILE A 16 3.77 13.82 -3.27
CA ILE A 16 3.03 13.24 -4.40
C ILE A 16 2.82 11.74 -4.17
N LEU A 17 3.86 11.05 -3.74
CA LEU A 17 3.79 9.60 -3.47
C LEU A 17 2.79 9.28 -2.36
N ARG A 18 2.81 10.02 -1.26
CA ARG A 18 1.85 9.86 -0.15
C ARG A 18 0.40 10.08 -0.61
N LEU A 19 0.17 11.19 -1.30
CA LEU A 19 -1.18 11.55 -1.76
C LEU A 19 -1.70 10.53 -2.79
N GLY A 20 -0.85 10.12 -3.72
CA GLY A 20 -1.22 9.15 -4.74
C GLY A 20 -1.54 7.78 -4.16
N LEU A 21 -0.62 7.22 -3.38
CA LEU A 21 -0.84 5.93 -2.74
C LEU A 21 -2.02 5.97 -1.78
N GLY A 22 -2.09 6.99 -0.94
CA GLY A 22 -3.16 7.14 0.04
C GLY A 22 -4.53 7.25 -0.61
N ALA A 23 -4.68 8.11 -1.61
CA ALA A 23 -5.95 8.30 -2.29
C ALA A 23 -6.42 7.05 -3.04
N ILE A 24 -5.53 6.42 -3.79
CA ILE A 24 -5.87 5.24 -4.60
C ILE A 24 -6.18 4.04 -3.70
N LEU A 25 -5.36 3.81 -2.69
CA LEU A 25 -5.60 2.70 -1.76
C LEU A 25 -6.88 2.92 -0.93
N LEU A 26 -7.20 4.16 -0.61
CA LEU A 26 -8.43 4.48 0.11
C LEU A 26 -9.69 4.07 -0.67
N PHE A 27 -9.68 4.14 -2.00
CA PHE A 27 -10.78 3.61 -2.82
C PHE A 27 -10.99 2.12 -2.55
N HIS A 28 -9.91 1.34 -2.46
CA HIS A 28 -9.99 -0.09 -2.12
C HIS A 28 -10.58 -0.30 -0.73
N GLY A 29 -10.14 0.49 0.23
CA GLY A 29 -10.64 0.41 1.61
C GLY A 29 -12.12 0.77 1.73
N ILE A 30 -12.56 1.84 1.08
CA ILE A 30 -13.95 2.27 1.07
C ILE A 30 -14.84 1.20 0.41
N TYR A 31 -14.39 0.63 -0.69
CA TYR A 31 -15.11 -0.46 -1.34
C TYR A 31 -15.31 -1.64 -0.40
N LYS A 32 -14.26 -2.06 0.30
CA LYS A 32 -14.34 -3.15 1.28
C LYS A 32 -15.23 -2.80 2.48
N ALA A 33 -15.22 -1.54 2.92
CA ALA A 33 -16.09 -1.10 4.00
C ALA A 33 -17.57 -1.16 3.63
N THR A 34 -17.91 -0.89 2.36
CA THR A 34 -19.29 -0.90 1.88
C THR A 34 -19.77 -2.30 1.45
N HIS A 35 -18.86 -3.18 1.01
CA HIS A 35 -19.20 -4.52 0.52
C HIS A 35 -18.81 -5.64 1.48
N GLY A 36 -18.05 -5.34 2.54
CA GLY A 36 -17.62 -6.29 3.54
C GLY A 36 -16.34 -7.04 3.19
N VAL A 37 -15.76 -7.69 4.19
CA VAL A 37 -14.50 -8.44 4.09
C VAL A 37 -14.63 -9.90 4.50
N ALA A 38 -15.85 -10.39 4.69
CA ALA A 38 -16.10 -11.76 5.17
C ALA A 38 -15.46 -12.83 4.25
N TRP A 39 -15.30 -12.54 2.96
CA TRP A 39 -14.66 -13.44 2.02
C TRP A 39 -13.19 -13.75 2.35
N ILE A 40 -12.53 -12.89 3.15
CA ILE A 40 -11.13 -13.09 3.54
C ILE A 40 -11.01 -14.19 4.60
N ALA A 41 -12.08 -14.49 5.32
CA ALA A 41 -12.10 -15.52 6.35
C ALA A 41 -11.72 -16.90 5.80
N GLY A 42 -12.17 -17.25 4.59
CA GLY A 42 -11.82 -18.51 3.93
C GLY A 42 -10.32 -18.67 3.67
N PRO A 43 -9.68 -17.75 2.95
CA PRO A 43 -8.23 -17.76 2.77
C PRO A 43 -7.42 -17.78 4.08
N LEU A 44 -7.85 -17.04 5.09
CA LEU A 44 -7.22 -17.05 6.42
C LEU A 44 -7.29 -18.45 7.04
N ALA A 45 -8.47 -19.05 7.07
CA ALA A 45 -8.67 -20.39 7.63
C ALA A 45 -7.83 -21.45 6.92
N LYS A 46 -7.72 -21.34 5.61
CA LYS A 46 -6.92 -22.25 4.77
C LYS A 46 -5.44 -22.22 5.17
N HIS A 47 -4.94 -21.12 5.70
CA HIS A 47 -3.56 -20.96 6.13
C HIS A 47 -3.41 -21.06 7.66
N GLY A 48 -4.44 -21.51 8.37
CA GLY A 48 -4.41 -21.67 9.83
C GLY A 48 -4.41 -20.36 10.59
N LEU A 49 -4.85 -19.27 9.98
CA LEU A 49 -4.88 -17.96 10.59
C LEU A 49 -6.28 -17.61 11.11
N PRO A 50 -6.38 -16.85 12.23
CA PRO A 50 -7.68 -16.54 12.82
C PRO A 50 -8.50 -15.58 11.95
N ALA A 51 -9.81 -15.77 11.92
CA ALA A 51 -10.75 -15.01 11.10
C ALA A 51 -10.75 -13.50 11.44
N TRP A 52 -10.49 -13.12 12.70
CA TRP A 52 -10.47 -11.72 13.09
C TRP A 52 -9.42 -10.88 12.33
N MET A 53 -8.39 -11.52 11.76
CA MET A 53 -7.38 -10.83 10.95
C MET A 53 -7.96 -10.17 9.70
N MET A 54 -9.15 -10.60 9.23
CA MET A 54 -9.82 -9.94 8.10
C MET A 54 -10.09 -8.45 8.35
N TYR A 55 -10.30 -8.06 9.60
CA TYR A 55 -10.55 -6.66 9.97
C TYR A 55 -9.26 -5.81 9.92
N GLY A 56 -8.09 -6.43 9.91
CA GLY A 56 -6.83 -5.72 9.71
C GLY A 56 -6.74 -4.99 8.38
N VAL A 57 -7.49 -5.45 7.38
CA VAL A 57 -7.59 -4.77 6.08
C VAL A 57 -8.11 -3.34 6.23
N TYR A 58 -9.03 -3.09 7.13
CA TYR A 58 -9.54 -1.73 7.36
C TYR A 58 -8.47 -0.80 7.93
N ILE A 59 -7.59 -1.31 8.78
CA ILE A 59 -6.45 -0.55 9.29
C ILE A 59 -5.51 -0.21 8.13
N ALA A 60 -5.19 -1.18 7.29
CA ALA A 60 -4.22 -1.02 6.22
C ALA A 60 -4.75 -0.24 5.02
N GLU A 61 -6.04 -0.28 4.74
CA GLU A 61 -6.62 0.28 3.51
C GLU A 61 -7.56 1.46 3.77
N ILE A 62 -7.82 1.84 5.01
CA ILE A 62 -8.57 3.05 5.39
C ILE A 62 -7.71 3.92 6.31
N ILE A 63 -7.30 3.41 7.45
CA ILE A 63 -6.56 4.20 8.45
C ILE A 63 -5.18 4.60 7.93
N ALA A 64 -4.39 3.64 7.45
CA ALA A 64 -3.05 3.93 6.96
C ALA A 64 -3.05 4.89 5.74
N PRO A 65 -3.94 4.72 4.73
CA PRO A 65 -4.06 5.71 3.65
C PRO A 65 -4.39 7.11 4.14
N VAL A 66 -5.29 7.25 5.09
CA VAL A 66 -5.61 8.58 5.68
C VAL A 66 -4.38 9.17 6.37
N MET A 67 -3.62 8.35 7.09
CA MET A 67 -2.35 8.78 7.69
C MET A 67 -1.37 9.27 6.61
N LEU A 68 -1.27 8.59 5.48
CA LEU A 68 -0.42 9.03 4.37
C LEU A 68 -0.87 10.36 3.78
N ILE A 69 -2.16 10.56 3.60
CA ILE A 69 -2.70 11.79 3.03
C ILE A 69 -2.32 12.99 3.91
N PHE A 70 -2.46 12.85 5.22
CA PHE A 70 -2.11 13.91 6.17
C PHE A 70 -0.63 13.91 6.56
N GLY A 71 0.12 12.89 6.20
CA GLY A 71 1.53 12.78 6.59
C GLY A 71 1.72 12.51 8.07
N LEU A 72 0.86 11.68 8.65
CA LEU A 72 0.92 11.25 10.06
C LEU A 72 1.67 9.93 10.15
N TRP A 73 2.80 9.91 10.87
CA TRP A 73 3.63 8.70 11.06
C TRP A 73 3.78 7.88 9.78
N THR A 74 4.24 8.52 8.74
CA THR A 74 4.28 7.97 7.37
C THR A 74 5.03 6.64 7.29
N ARG A 75 6.13 6.48 8.04
CA ARG A 75 6.91 5.23 8.04
C ARG A 75 6.08 4.06 8.56
N ILE A 76 5.33 4.28 9.64
CA ILE A 76 4.46 3.25 10.22
C ILE A 76 3.33 2.92 9.27
N ALA A 77 2.69 3.92 8.69
CA ALA A 77 1.64 3.72 7.69
C ALA A 77 2.14 2.92 6.49
N GLY A 78 3.34 3.25 6.00
CA GLY A 78 3.98 2.51 4.90
C GLY A 78 4.24 1.05 5.27
N LEU A 79 4.71 0.77 6.47
CA LEU A 79 4.93 -0.61 6.92
C LEU A 79 3.61 -1.40 7.03
N ILE A 80 2.57 -0.77 7.53
CA ILE A 80 1.24 -1.42 7.64
C ILE A 80 0.73 -1.79 6.24
N ILE A 81 0.83 -0.87 5.29
CA ILE A 81 0.39 -1.12 3.91
C ILE A 81 1.24 -2.19 3.24
N ALA A 82 2.56 -2.15 3.43
CA ALA A 82 3.47 -3.17 2.88
C ALA A 82 3.11 -4.56 3.41
N PHE A 83 2.84 -4.69 4.69
CA PHE A 83 2.41 -5.95 5.29
C PHE A 83 1.08 -6.42 4.67
N ASP A 84 0.11 -5.51 4.50
CA ASP A 84 -1.18 -5.83 3.89
C ASP A 84 -1.01 -6.36 2.46
N MET A 85 -0.14 -5.75 1.66
CA MET A 85 0.12 -6.20 0.29
C MET A 85 0.78 -7.58 0.25
N VAL A 86 1.74 -7.84 1.13
CA VAL A 86 2.37 -9.16 1.25
C VAL A 86 1.34 -10.21 1.63
N MET A 87 0.47 -9.91 2.58
CA MET A 87 -0.59 -10.83 3.00
C MET A 87 -1.62 -11.06 1.90
N ALA A 88 -1.99 -10.02 1.16
CA ALA A 88 -2.90 -10.16 0.02
C ALA A 88 -2.34 -11.09 -1.05
N ILE A 89 -1.07 -10.94 -1.40
CA ILE A 89 -0.39 -11.81 -2.35
C ILE A 89 -0.34 -13.25 -1.82
N TYR A 90 0.08 -13.41 -0.56
CA TYR A 90 0.25 -14.73 0.05
C TYR A 90 -1.07 -15.48 0.19
N LEU A 91 -2.12 -14.82 0.67
CA LEU A 91 -3.40 -15.48 0.99
C LEU A 91 -4.29 -15.67 -0.24
N VAL A 92 -4.29 -14.71 -1.16
CA VAL A 92 -5.30 -14.65 -2.23
C VAL A 92 -4.70 -14.77 -3.62
N ARG A 93 -3.53 -14.16 -3.84
CA ARG A 93 -2.94 -13.99 -5.17
C ARG A 93 -1.73 -14.89 -5.45
N TRP A 94 -1.44 -15.82 -4.56
CA TRP A 94 -0.23 -16.65 -4.68
C TRP A 94 -0.15 -17.39 -6.03
N GLY A 95 -1.27 -17.95 -6.50
CA GLY A 95 -1.35 -18.64 -7.78
C GLY A 95 -1.21 -17.74 -9.01
N ASP A 96 -1.31 -16.41 -8.82
CA ASP A 96 -1.27 -15.45 -9.92
C ASP A 96 0.12 -14.84 -10.15
N ILE A 97 1.11 -15.16 -9.31
CA ILE A 97 2.46 -14.58 -9.40
C ILE A 97 3.10 -14.81 -10.77
N GLY A 98 2.85 -15.97 -11.38
CA GLY A 98 3.40 -16.30 -12.69
C GLY A 98 2.50 -15.93 -13.86
N LYS A 99 1.37 -15.25 -13.62
CA LYS A 99 0.38 -14.98 -14.66
C LYS A 99 0.48 -13.56 -15.21
N VAL A 100 0.09 -13.41 -16.48
CA VAL A 100 0.07 -12.13 -17.19
C VAL A 100 -1.34 -11.96 -17.77
N ASN A 101 -1.85 -10.72 -17.71
CA ASN A 101 -3.14 -10.39 -18.29
C ASN A 101 -3.04 -10.48 -19.83
N PRO A 102 -3.83 -11.34 -20.49
CA PRO A 102 -3.75 -11.51 -21.94
C PRO A 102 -4.18 -10.29 -22.75
N MET A 103 -4.94 -9.38 -22.16
CA MET A 103 -5.45 -8.20 -22.87
C MET A 103 -4.48 -7.02 -22.91
N GLY A 104 -3.41 -7.03 -22.14
CA GLY A 104 -2.49 -5.90 -22.12
C GLY A 104 -1.08 -6.28 -21.71
N GLY A 105 -0.85 -7.54 -21.38
CA GLY A 105 0.46 -8.01 -20.93
C GLY A 105 0.82 -7.58 -19.51
N ALA A 106 -0.12 -6.99 -18.76
CA ALA A 106 0.11 -6.58 -17.38
C ALA A 106 0.28 -7.80 -16.48
N TRP A 107 1.24 -7.72 -15.56
CA TRP A 107 1.42 -8.75 -14.54
C TRP A 107 0.18 -8.83 -13.64
N ALA A 108 -0.31 -10.04 -13.36
CA ALA A 108 -1.57 -10.20 -12.66
C ALA A 108 -1.59 -9.58 -11.25
N ILE A 109 -0.43 -9.47 -10.59
CA ILE A 109 -0.30 -8.87 -9.26
C ILE A 109 0.37 -7.49 -9.30
N GLU A 110 0.32 -6.80 -10.45
CA GLU A 110 1.03 -5.52 -10.60
C GLU A 110 0.56 -4.45 -9.61
N VAL A 111 -0.74 -4.39 -9.34
CA VAL A 111 -1.30 -3.38 -8.43
C VAL A 111 -0.76 -3.58 -7.02
N GLU A 112 -0.78 -4.81 -6.52
CA GLU A 112 -0.25 -5.15 -5.21
C GLU A 112 1.26 -4.86 -5.13
N MET A 113 2.00 -5.17 -6.20
CA MET A 113 3.44 -4.91 -6.24
C MET A 113 3.76 -3.42 -6.32
N LEU A 114 2.98 -2.63 -7.07
CA LEU A 114 3.13 -1.18 -7.09
C LEU A 114 2.85 -0.58 -5.72
N PHE A 115 1.77 -0.98 -5.08
CA PHE A 115 1.46 -0.52 -3.72
C PHE A 115 2.54 -0.92 -2.73
N LEU A 116 3.06 -2.15 -2.84
CA LEU A 116 4.13 -2.64 -1.98
C LEU A 116 5.41 -1.80 -2.13
N THR A 117 5.84 -1.55 -3.37
CA THR A 117 7.06 -0.76 -3.62
C THR A 117 6.90 0.69 -3.14
N MET A 118 5.74 1.29 -3.38
CA MET A 118 5.44 2.65 -2.91
C MET A 118 5.42 2.72 -1.38
N ALA A 119 4.79 1.75 -0.74
CA ALA A 119 4.71 1.68 0.72
C ALA A 119 6.08 1.46 1.36
N LEU A 120 6.90 0.58 0.80
CA LEU A 120 8.28 0.37 1.27
C LEU A 120 9.13 1.63 1.10
N THR A 121 8.96 2.36 0.00
CA THR A 121 9.65 3.63 -0.21
C THR A 121 9.33 4.62 0.89
N LEU A 122 8.04 4.76 1.23
CA LEU A 122 7.61 5.65 2.31
C LEU A 122 8.07 5.16 3.69
N ALA A 123 8.10 3.85 3.90
CA ALA A 123 8.62 3.29 5.15
C ALA A 123 10.11 3.60 5.37
N LEU A 124 10.89 3.60 4.29
CA LEU A 124 12.32 3.89 4.32
C LEU A 124 12.62 5.38 4.33
N ALA A 125 11.97 6.14 3.45
CA ALA A 125 12.25 7.57 3.25
C ALA A 125 11.50 8.48 4.23
N GLY A 126 10.36 8.04 4.74
CA GLY A 126 9.47 8.91 5.52
C GLY A 126 8.61 9.80 4.63
N GLY A 127 7.84 10.70 5.26
CA GLY A 127 6.84 11.52 4.57
C GLY A 127 7.34 12.84 4.00
N GLY A 128 8.61 13.20 4.26
CA GLY A 128 9.14 14.50 3.90
C GLY A 128 8.62 15.62 4.81
N ARG A 129 9.03 16.85 4.51
CA ARG A 129 8.72 18.01 5.37
C ARG A 129 7.25 18.46 5.34
N TYR A 130 6.48 18.04 4.35
CA TYR A 130 5.08 18.44 4.19
C TYR A 130 4.09 17.60 5.00
N GLY A 131 4.59 16.63 5.77
CA GLY A 131 3.75 15.86 6.68
C GLY A 131 3.44 16.60 7.96
N LEU A 132 2.34 16.23 8.63
CA LEU A 132 1.95 16.82 9.92
C LEU A 132 2.85 16.35 11.06
N THR A 133 3.47 15.17 10.93
CA THR A 133 4.43 14.67 11.92
C THR A 133 5.79 14.45 11.25
N LYS A 134 6.84 14.51 12.05
CA LYS A 134 8.16 14.06 11.60
C LYS A 134 8.17 12.52 11.54
N SER A 135 8.66 11.99 10.47
CA SER A 135 8.75 10.53 10.29
C SER A 135 10.07 10.12 9.67
#